data_3860c08b1ee5658df6f85eb9d476b324
#
_entry.id   3860c08b1ee5658df6f85eb9d476b324
#
_cell.length_a   1.000
_cell.length_b   1.000
_cell.length_c   1.000
_cell.angle_alpha   90.00
_cell.angle_beta   90.00
_cell.angle_gamma   90.00
#
_symmetry.space_group_name_H-M   'P 1'
#
loop_
_entity.id
_entity.type
_entity.pdbx_description
1 polymer ?
#
loop_
_entity_poly.entity_id
_entity_poly.type
_entity_poly.pdbx_seq_one_letter_code
_entity_poly.pdbx_strand_id
1 'polypeptide(L)'
;MKTKILMVAFLLAVTSAAEADFLGIYGGVGYWDSESSGQIIGQTIDLQDDLNLSNGGGYHLWIAFEHPVPVLPNIKIAHTNIEDSGDGTLTKDFEFQGIMYTVDQDVHTEIDLTHTDLTLYYELIDIAMDLDIGVTARWLDAEVNVQGVSDSVDIVLPALYVSAKVGLPFTGTYFGGDVNYIGYGGDKLLDYTVKVGWETENFILPEFGIELGYRSYGAEIDSFDFDIEADGVFLNLTAHF
;
A
#
# COMPACT_ATOMS: atom_id res chain seq x y z
N MET A 1 24.92 -20.35 -30.15
CA MET A 1 24.77 -21.20 -28.95
C MET A 1 25.68 -20.81 -27.79
N LYS A 2 26.90 -20.32 -28.01
CA LYS A 2 27.87 -19.97 -26.92
C LYS A 2 27.49 -18.73 -26.10
N THR A 3 26.77 -17.77 -26.69
CA THR A 3 26.36 -16.52 -25.99
C THR A 3 25.21 -16.72 -24.98
N LYS A 4 24.31 -17.66 -25.23
CA LYS A 4 23.22 -17.98 -24.29
C LYS A 4 23.68 -18.73 -23.04
N ILE A 5 24.76 -19.50 -23.15
CA ILE A 5 25.35 -20.25 -22.02
C ILE A 5 26.11 -19.27 -21.09
N LEU A 6 26.71 -18.21 -21.65
CA LEU A 6 27.39 -17.20 -20.84
C LEU A 6 26.42 -16.34 -19.99
N MET A 7 25.22 -16.08 -20.53
CA MET A 7 24.18 -15.30 -19.84
C MET A 7 23.57 -16.08 -18.68
N VAL A 8 23.35 -17.39 -18.85
CA VAL A 8 22.85 -18.28 -17.78
C VAL A 8 23.91 -18.49 -16.70
N ALA A 9 25.21 -18.58 -17.09
CA ALA A 9 26.32 -18.70 -16.13
C ALA A 9 26.56 -17.41 -15.34
N PHE A 10 26.26 -16.25 -15.90
CA PHE A 10 26.34 -14.95 -15.20
C PHE A 10 25.19 -14.81 -14.20
N LEU A 11 23.96 -15.24 -14.53
CA LEU A 11 22.85 -15.27 -13.58
C LEU A 11 23.09 -16.21 -12.38
N LEU A 12 23.76 -17.36 -12.63
CA LEU A 12 24.10 -18.32 -11.57
C LEU A 12 25.29 -17.90 -10.69
N ALA A 13 26.12 -16.98 -11.16
CA ALA A 13 27.28 -16.50 -10.41
C ALA A 13 26.94 -15.31 -9.48
N VAL A 14 25.80 -14.65 -9.69
CA VAL A 14 25.34 -13.54 -8.82
C VAL A 14 24.67 -14.06 -7.55
N THR A 15 24.22 -15.32 -7.55
CA THR A 15 23.51 -15.94 -6.39
C THR A 15 24.45 -16.42 -5.27
N SER A 16 25.76 -16.21 -5.36
CA SER A 16 26.73 -16.77 -4.38
C SER A 16 27.39 -15.74 -3.48
N ALA A 17 26.89 -14.49 -3.42
CA ALA A 17 27.44 -13.43 -2.57
C ALA A 17 26.37 -12.67 -1.76
N ALA A 18 25.13 -13.16 -1.69
CA ALA A 18 24.19 -12.67 -0.70
C ALA A 18 24.56 -13.30 0.65
N GLU A 19 25.05 -12.51 1.58
CA GLU A 19 24.95 -12.83 2.99
C GLU A 19 23.45 -12.71 3.34
N ALA A 20 22.65 -13.71 2.94
CA ALA A 20 21.29 -13.80 3.37
C ALA A 20 21.31 -13.96 4.90
N ASP A 21 20.72 -13.05 5.62
CA ASP A 21 20.42 -13.21 7.02
C ASP A 21 19.76 -14.59 7.19
N PHE A 22 20.30 -15.41 8.11
CA PHE A 22 19.90 -16.83 8.20
C PHE A 22 18.39 -17.00 8.46
N LEU A 23 17.76 -16.03 9.10
CA LEU A 23 16.32 -15.83 9.30
C LEU A 23 16.10 -14.38 9.73
N GLY A 24 15.32 -13.63 8.98
CA GLY A 24 14.93 -12.25 9.32
C GLY A 24 13.45 -12.17 9.69
N ILE A 25 13.14 -11.53 10.81
CA ILE A 25 11.78 -11.15 11.16
C ILE A 25 11.74 -9.63 11.23
N TYR A 26 11.01 -9.03 10.31
CA TYR A 26 10.83 -7.59 10.23
C TYR A 26 9.41 -7.23 10.61
N GLY A 27 9.22 -6.09 11.22
CA GLY A 27 7.88 -5.61 11.52
C GLY A 27 7.84 -4.10 11.65
N GLY A 28 6.66 -3.55 11.47
CA GLY A 28 6.44 -2.13 11.61
C GLY A 28 5.01 -1.79 11.93
N VAL A 29 4.85 -0.63 12.58
CA VAL A 29 3.56 -0.01 12.87
C VAL A 29 3.68 1.48 12.63
N GLY A 30 2.67 2.08 12.02
CA GLY A 30 2.66 3.49 11.75
C GLY A 30 1.28 4.08 11.63
N TYR A 31 1.29 5.40 11.47
CA TYR A 31 0.12 6.20 11.20
C TYR A 31 0.30 6.94 9.88
N TRP A 32 -0.76 6.95 9.10
CA TRP A 32 -0.86 7.66 7.82
C TRP A 32 -1.94 8.73 7.94
N ASP A 33 -1.57 9.97 7.72
CA ASP A 33 -2.44 11.13 7.65
C ASP A 33 -2.73 11.38 6.18
N SER A 34 -3.95 11.05 5.74
CA SER A 34 -4.32 11.07 4.33
C SER A 34 -5.52 11.98 4.06
N GLU A 35 -5.59 12.51 2.86
CA GLU A 35 -6.76 13.21 2.33
C GLU A 35 -7.31 12.40 1.16
N SER A 36 -8.63 12.20 1.16
CA SER A 36 -9.32 11.52 0.06
C SER A 36 -9.76 12.52 -0.99
N SER A 37 -9.63 12.14 -2.25
CA SER A 37 -10.08 12.92 -3.41
C SER A 37 -10.67 11.98 -4.46
N GLY A 38 -11.32 12.57 -5.48
CA GLY A 38 -11.90 11.80 -6.57
C GLY A 38 -13.41 11.88 -6.62
N GLN A 39 -14.04 10.91 -7.27
CA GLN A 39 -15.45 10.92 -7.57
C GLN A 39 -16.09 9.56 -7.39
N ILE A 40 -17.33 9.54 -6.92
CA ILE A 40 -18.15 8.33 -6.76
C ILE A 40 -19.50 8.52 -7.47
N ILE A 41 -20.28 7.41 -7.57
CA ILE A 41 -21.64 7.39 -8.12
C ILE A 41 -21.69 7.94 -9.55
N GLY A 42 -21.07 7.19 -10.48
CA GLY A 42 -21.03 7.56 -11.89
C GLY A 42 -20.18 8.79 -12.18
N GLN A 43 -19.11 8.99 -11.39
CA GLN A 43 -18.23 10.16 -11.50
C GLN A 43 -19.00 11.49 -11.39
N THR A 44 -20.06 11.49 -10.57
CA THR A 44 -20.97 12.61 -10.45
C THR A 44 -20.74 13.38 -9.15
N ILE A 45 -20.42 12.70 -8.07
CA ILE A 45 -20.25 13.28 -6.73
C ILE A 45 -18.76 13.35 -6.41
N ASP A 46 -18.31 14.58 -6.16
CA ASP A 46 -16.93 14.87 -5.77
C ASP A 46 -16.76 14.71 -4.27
N LEU A 47 -15.69 14.01 -3.87
CA LEU A 47 -15.44 13.69 -2.46
C LEU A 47 -15.10 14.91 -1.62
N GLN A 48 -14.41 15.89 -2.19
CA GLN A 48 -14.01 17.11 -1.50
C GLN A 48 -15.06 18.19 -1.62
N ASP A 49 -15.51 18.50 -2.84
CA ASP A 49 -16.40 19.64 -3.12
C ASP A 49 -17.85 19.37 -2.68
N ASP A 50 -18.38 18.13 -2.85
CA ASP A 50 -19.76 17.79 -2.52
C ASP A 50 -19.88 17.16 -1.11
N LEU A 51 -18.91 16.33 -0.70
CA LEU A 51 -18.98 15.55 0.55
C LEU A 51 -18.06 16.08 1.65
N ASN A 52 -17.13 17.00 1.30
CA ASN A 52 -16.16 17.61 2.23
C ASN A 52 -15.35 16.56 3.04
N LEU A 53 -14.97 15.44 2.37
CA LEU A 53 -14.09 14.44 2.96
C LEU A 53 -12.69 15.04 3.16
N SER A 54 -12.25 15.16 4.40
CA SER A 54 -11.00 15.85 4.75
C SER A 54 -10.39 15.40 6.09
N ASN A 55 -10.94 14.34 6.69
CA ASN A 55 -10.49 13.82 7.97
C ASN A 55 -9.96 12.40 7.82
N GLY A 56 -9.30 12.13 6.70
CA GLY A 56 -8.78 10.82 6.37
C GLY A 56 -7.53 10.49 7.17
N GLY A 57 -7.32 9.21 7.34
CA GLY A 57 -6.14 8.66 7.97
C GLY A 57 -6.34 7.26 8.46
N GLY A 58 -5.27 6.67 8.94
CA GLY A 58 -5.35 5.34 9.47
C GLY A 58 -4.03 4.82 10.00
N TYR A 59 -4.07 3.64 10.55
CA TYR A 59 -2.88 2.93 10.97
C TYR A 59 -2.46 1.88 9.94
N HIS A 60 -1.17 1.62 9.91
CA HIS A 60 -0.57 0.57 9.11
C HIS A 60 0.29 -0.30 9.99
N LEU A 61 0.13 -1.61 9.90
CA LEU A 61 0.99 -2.57 10.59
C LEU A 61 1.38 -3.69 9.64
N TRP A 62 2.62 -4.18 9.77
CA TRP A 62 3.10 -5.26 8.93
C TRP A 62 4.15 -6.11 9.65
N ILE A 63 4.27 -7.34 9.20
CA ILE A 63 5.32 -8.27 9.57
C ILE A 63 5.81 -9.00 8.32
N ALA A 64 7.11 -9.16 8.19
CA ALA A 64 7.74 -9.95 7.14
C ALA A 64 8.64 -11.02 7.75
N PHE A 65 8.70 -12.14 7.06
CA PHE A 65 9.57 -13.27 7.37
C PHE A 65 10.42 -13.60 6.14
N GLU A 66 11.72 -13.49 6.30
CA GLU A 66 12.72 -13.77 5.28
C GLU A 66 13.54 -14.99 5.65
N HIS A 67 13.94 -15.76 4.63
CA HIS A 67 14.65 -17.01 4.85
C HIS A 67 15.64 -17.32 3.72
N PRO A 68 16.73 -18.04 4.01
CA PRO A 68 17.81 -18.29 3.04
C PRO A 68 17.50 -19.38 2.01
N VAL A 69 16.29 -19.91 1.93
CA VAL A 69 15.93 -20.99 1.00
C VAL A 69 15.54 -20.42 -0.36
N PRO A 70 16.38 -20.47 -1.41
CA PRO A 70 16.21 -19.68 -2.63
C PRO A 70 14.97 -20.03 -3.48
N VAL A 71 14.34 -21.17 -3.23
CA VAL A 71 13.19 -21.68 -4.02
C VAL A 71 11.86 -21.26 -3.40
N LEU A 72 11.85 -20.92 -2.13
CA LEU A 72 10.65 -20.48 -1.43
C LEU A 72 10.60 -18.96 -1.42
N PRO A 73 9.43 -18.36 -1.63
CA PRO A 73 9.29 -16.90 -1.47
C PRO A 73 9.28 -16.49 0.00
N ASN A 74 9.79 -15.34 0.29
CA ASN A 74 9.60 -14.63 1.54
C ASN A 74 8.13 -14.24 1.70
N ILE A 75 7.68 -13.99 2.92
CA ILE A 75 6.27 -13.72 3.25
C ILE A 75 6.16 -12.41 4.01
N LYS A 76 5.25 -11.53 3.56
CA LYS A 76 4.87 -10.31 4.29
C LYS A 76 3.35 -10.30 4.46
N ILE A 77 2.90 -9.99 5.67
CA ILE A 77 1.50 -9.71 5.97
C ILE A 77 1.41 -8.26 6.40
N ALA A 78 0.50 -7.51 5.81
CA ALA A 78 0.25 -6.13 6.17
C ALA A 78 -1.25 -5.88 6.35
N HIS A 79 -1.59 -4.99 7.27
CA HIS A 79 -2.94 -4.52 7.47
C HIS A 79 -2.94 -2.99 7.47
N THR A 80 -3.80 -2.39 6.66
CA THR A 80 -3.97 -0.95 6.57
C THR A 80 -5.43 -0.61 6.80
N ASN A 81 -5.68 0.22 7.79
CA ASN A 81 -6.97 0.87 7.99
C ASN A 81 -6.92 2.21 7.25
N ILE A 82 -7.91 2.47 6.41
CA ILE A 82 -8.09 3.73 5.68
C ILE A 82 -9.54 4.15 5.88
N GLU A 83 -9.75 5.16 6.69
CA GLU A 83 -11.06 5.73 6.93
C GLU A 83 -11.03 7.22 6.65
N ASP A 84 -12.08 7.74 6.03
CA ASP A 84 -12.28 9.18 5.85
C ASP A 84 -13.74 9.53 6.07
N SER A 85 -14.00 10.73 6.55
CA SER A 85 -15.36 11.20 6.80
C SER A 85 -15.50 12.70 6.56
N GLY A 86 -16.71 13.12 6.18
CA GLY A 86 -17.02 14.50 5.93
C GLY A 86 -18.48 14.85 6.15
N ASP A 87 -18.70 16.13 6.42
CA ASP A 87 -20.02 16.77 6.44
C ASP A 87 -20.06 17.78 5.30
N GLY A 88 -20.73 17.41 4.20
CA GLY A 88 -20.84 18.21 2.98
C GLY A 88 -22.24 18.75 2.75
N THR A 89 -22.33 19.78 1.89
CA THR A 89 -23.62 20.28 1.37
C THR A 89 -23.62 20.03 -0.13
N LEU A 90 -24.55 19.24 -0.62
CA LEU A 90 -24.61 18.79 -2.00
C LEU A 90 -24.77 19.95 -2.99
N THR A 91 -23.97 19.92 -4.05
CA THR A 91 -24.07 20.88 -5.16
C THR A 91 -25.01 20.40 -6.26
N LYS A 92 -25.44 19.14 -6.23
CA LYS A 92 -26.32 18.50 -7.22
C LYS A 92 -27.09 17.32 -6.62
N ASP A 93 -28.17 16.93 -7.31
CA ASP A 93 -28.95 15.75 -6.92
C ASP A 93 -28.19 14.46 -7.27
N PHE A 94 -28.30 13.44 -6.40
CA PHE A 94 -27.83 12.09 -6.71
C PHE A 94 -28.65 11.02 -6.02
N GLU A 95 -28.60 9.81 -6.56
CA GLU A 95 -29.25 8.63 -5.98
C GLU A 95 -28.20 7.67 -5.43
N PHE A 96 -28.35 7.27 -4.18
CA PHE A 96 -27.51 6.25 -3.54
C PHE A 96 -28.39 5.18 -2.87
N GLN A 97 -28.19 3.92 -3.25
CA GLN A 97 -28.96 2.77 -2.76
C GLN A 97 -30.50 2.98 -2.80
N GLY A 98 -31.01 3.59 -3.90
CA GLY A 98 -32.43 3.86 -4.12
C GLY A 98 -33.00 5.05 -3.34
N ILE A 99 -32.15 5.81 -2.65
CA ILE A 99 -32.52 7.04 -1.93
C ILE A 99 -32.01 8.24 -2.72
N MET A 100 -32.94 9.18 -2.99
CA MET A 100 -32.60 10.42 -3.66
C MET A 100 -32.16 11.47 -2.64
N TYR A 101 -30.95 11.99 -2.83
CA TYR A 101 -30.40 13.14 -2.10
C TYR A 101 -30.43 14.35 -3.02
N THR A 102 -30.85 15.49 -2.49
CA THR A 102 -31.09 16.68 -3.33
C THR A 102 -30.07 17.77 -3.09
N VAL A 103 -29.86 18.62 -4.09
CA VAL A 103 -29.05 19.83 -3.99
C VAL A 103 -29.41 20.66 -2.74
N ASP A 104 -28.44 21.33 -2.16
CA ASP A 104 -28.52 22.08 -0.90
C ASP A 104 -28.84 21.23 0.36
N GLN A 105 -28.83 19.89 0.25
CA GLN A 105 -28.97 18.99 1.41
C GLN A 105 -27.60 18.78 2.08
N ASP A 106 -27.59 18.91 3.40
CA ASP A 106 -26.43 18.52 4.20
C ASP A 106 -26.39 16.99 4.34
N VAL A 107 -25.21 16.40 4.07
CA VAL A 107 -24.98 14.96 4.15
C VAL A 107 -23.71 14.66 4.95
N HIS A 108 -23.80 13.64 5.80
CA HIS A 108 -22.64 13.04 6.44
C HIS A 108 -22.23 11.80 5.65
N THR A 109 -20.95 11.70 5.29
CA THR A 109 -20.42 10.57 4.52
C THR A 109 -19.19 10.01 5.22
N GLU A 110 -19.11 8.68 5.24
CA GLU A 110 -17.95 7.92 5.71
C GLU A 110 -17.50 6.96 4.61
N ILE A 111 -16.20 6.84 4.39
CA ILE A 111 -15.60 5.88 3.47
C ILE A 111 -14.58 5.06 4.26
N ASP A 112 -14.65 3.74 4.12
CA ASP A 112 -13.68 2.78 4.64
C ASP A 112 -13.07 1.99 3.47
N LEU A 113 -11.74 1.94 3.38
CA LEU A 113 -10.96 1.17 2.40
C LEU A 113 -9.96 0.25 3.10
N THR A 114 -10.33 -0.26 4.26
CA THR A 114 -9.50 -1.15 5.06
C THR A 114 -9.15 -2.42 4.29
N HIS A 115 -7.88 -2.81 4.33
CA HIS A 115 -7.43 -4.00 3.64
C HIS A 115 -6.32 -4.75 4.37
N THR A 116 -6.24 -6.05 4.06
CA THR A 116 -5.17 -6.94 4.52
C THR A 116 -4.47 -7.57 3.33
N ASP A 117 -3.15 -7.49 3.31
CA ASP A 117 -2.28 -8.00 2.27
C ASP A 117 -1.51 -9.23 2.73
N LEU A 118 -1.46 -10.26 1.88
CA LEU A 118 -0.48 -11.33 1.95
C LEU A 118 0.40 -11.25 0.72
N THR A 119 1.67 -10.91 0.92
CA THR A 119 2.67 -10.79 -0.15
C THR A 119 3.65 -11.94 -0.09
N LEU A 120 3.88 -12.57 -1.24
CA LEU A 120 4.95 -13.53 -1.46
C LEU A 120 5.96 -12.89 -2.41
N TYR A 121 7.22 -12.78 -1.99
CA TYR A 121 8.25 -12.05 -2.73
C TYR A 121 9.62 -12.75 -2.72
N TYR A 122 10.45 -12.38 -3.68
CA TYR A 122 11.84 -12.77 -3.78
C TYR A 122 12.73 -11.54 -3.78
N GLU A 123 13.80 -11.59 -3.02
CA GLU A 123 14.90 -10.65 -3.08
C GLU A 123 15.73 -10.91 -4.33
N LEU A 124 15.75 -9.95 -5.25
CA LEU A 124 16.53 -10.05 -6.48
C LEU A 124 17.93 -9.46 -6.34
N ILE A 125 18.07 -8.45 -5.49
CA ILE A 125 19.31 -7.76 -5.18
C ILE A 125 19.30 -7.47 -3.68
N ASP A 126 20.40 -7.79 -3.03
CA ASP A 126 20.65 -7.54 -1.60
C ASP A 126 22.16 -7.33 -1.41
N ILE A 127 22.67 -6.12 -1.76
CA ILE A 127 24.10 -5.78 -1.61
C ILE A 127 24.25 -4.34 -1.06
N ALA A 128 24.02 -3.33 -1.90
CA ALA A 128 24.02 -1.91 -1.53
C ALA A 128 22.63 -1.30 -1.77
N MET A 129 21.78 -2.07 -2.39
CA MET A 129 20.39 -1.78 -2.70
C MET A 129 19.63 -3.11 -2.58
N ASP A 130 18.53 -3.08 -1.91
CA ASP A 130 17.59 -4.20 -1.82
C ASP A 130 16.53 -4.00 -2.90
N LEU A 131 16.21 -5.03 -3.64
CA LEU A 131 15.17 -5.01 -4.66
C LEU A 131 14.37 -6.31 -4.58
N ASP A 132 13.09 -6.16 -4.25
CA ASP A 132 12.16 -7.26 -4.12
C ASP A 132 11.12 -7.21 -5.23
N ILE A 133 10.68 -8.39 -5.67
CA ILE A 133 9.57 -8.54 -6.59
C ILE A 133 8.67 -9.69 -6.12
N GLY A 134 7.37 -9.49 -6.21
CA GLY A 134 6.43 -10.48 -5.70
C GLY A 134 5.01 -10.30 -6.22
N VAL A 135 4.12 -11.02 -5.55
CA VAL A 135 2.68 -10.94 -5.76
C VAL A 135 1.99 -10.79 -4.41
N THR A 136 0.98 -9.94 -4.37
CA THR A 136 0.15 -9.69 -3.19
C THR A 136 -1.26 -10.21 -3.46
N ALA A 137 -1.84 -10.91 -2.50
CA ALA A 137 -3.28 -11.11 -2.40
C ALA A 137 -3.80 -10.07 -1.40
N ARG A 138 -4.61 -9.12 -1.87
CA ARG A 138 -5.22 -8.06 -1.06
C ARG A 138 -6.68 -8.40 -0.79
N TRP A 139 -7.03 -8.59 0.45
CA TRP A 139 -8.41 -8.63 0.92
C TRP A 139 -8.84 -7.20 1.22
N LEU A 140 -9.65 -6.64 0.34
CA LEU A 140 -10.24 -5.32 0.48
C LEU A 140 -11.65 -5.46 1.05
N ASP A 141 -11.91 -4.78 2.15
CA ASP A 141 -13.21 -4.56 2.76
C ASP A 141 -13.53 -3.08 2.61
N ALA A 142 -14.33 -2.73 1.59
CA ALA A 142 -14.64 -1.35 1.28
C ALA A 142 -16.09 -1.05 1.58
N GLU A 143 -16.34 0.06 2.27
CA GLU A 143 -17.68 0.53 2.61
C GLU A 143 -17.80 2.04 2.33
N VAL A 144 -18.95 2.44 1.77
CA VAL A 144 -19.37 3.83 1.66
C VAL A 144 -20.69 3.96 2.43
N ASN A 145 -20.74 4.89 3.35
CA ASN A 145 -21.93 5.21 4.14
C ASN A 145 -22.34 6.65 3.88
N VAL A 146 -23.59 6.88 3.46
CA VAL A 146 -24.17 8.20 3.29
C VAL A 146 -25.41 8.31 4.16
N GLN A 147 -25.37 9.15 5.19
CA GLN A 147 -26.50 9.38 6.11
C GLN A 147 -27.03 8.09 6.77
N GLY A 148 -26.16 7.11 7.05
CA GLY A 148 -26.53 5.84 7.67
C GLY A 148 -27.06 4.79 6.68
N VAL A 149 -26.94 5.04 5.39
CA VAL A 149 -27.18 4.06 4.32
C VAL A 149 -25.85 3.61 3.78
N SER A 150 -25.53 2.33 3.85
CA SER A 150 -24.25 1.78 3.43
C SER A 150 -24.35 0.96 2.15
N ASP A 151 -23.25 0.97 1.39
CA ASP A 151 -22.92 0.01 0.35
C ASP A 151 -21.52 -0.53 0.61
N SER A 152 -21.31 -1.85 0.49
CA SER A 152 -20.02 -2.47 0.81
C SER A 152 -19.64 -3.56 -0.17
N VAL A 153 -18.34 -3.74 -0.35
CA VAL A 153 -17.75 -4.81 -1.15
C VAL A 153 -16.61 -5.48 -0.39
N ASP A 154 -16.62 -6.81 -0.36
CA ASP A 154 -15.55 -7.66 0.17
C ASP A 154 -14.98 -8.47 -1.01
N ILE A 155 -13.72 -8.22 -1.36
CA ILE A 155 -13.08 -8.79 -2.55
C ILE A 155 -11.59 -9.09 -2.32
N VAL A 156 -11.10 -10.14 -2.99
CA VAL A 156 -9.67 -10.44 -3.02
C VAL A 156 -9.09 -10.03 -4.37
N LEU A 157 -8.10 -9.16 -4.35
CA LEU A 157 -7.45 -8.59 -5.51
C LEU A 157 -5.99 -9.06 -5.60
N PRO A 158 -5.54 -9.66 -6.71
CA PRO A 158 -4.13 -9.98 -6.92
C PRO A 158 -3.37 -8.75 -7.44
N ALA A 159 -2.26 -8.39 -6.79
CA ALA A 159 -1.40 -7.28 -7.18
C ALA A 159 0.02 -7.76 -7.51
N LEU A 160 0.71 -7.02 -8.38
CA LEU A 160 2.16 -7.09 -8.52
C LEU A 160 2.80 -6.25 -7.42
N TYR A 161 3.80 -6.82 -6.75
CA TYR A 161 4.57 -6.17 -5.70
C TYR A 161 5.99 -5.89 -6.15
N VAL A 162 6.48 -4.69 -5.89
CA VAL A 162 7.88 -4.30 -6.04
C VAL A 162 8.27 -3.45 -4.84
N SER A 163 9.44 -3.72 -4.25
CA SER A 163 10.03 -2.90 -3.19
C SER A 163 11.49 -2.59 -3.55
N ALA A 164 11.93 -1.40 -3.20
CA ALA A 164 13.33 -1.02 -3.32
C ALA A 164 13.78 -0.22 -2.09
N LYS A 165 15.00 -0.53 -1.58
CA LYS A 165 15.64 0.19 -0.47
C LYS A 165 17.11 0.43 -0.83
N VAL A 166 17.61 1.64 -0.58
CA VAL A 166 19.01 2.02 -0.79
C VAL A 166 19.56 2.64 0.47
N GLY A 167 20.49 1.96 1.13
CA GLY A 167 21.17 2.42 2.34
C GLY A 167 22.28 3.42 2.06
N LEU A 168 22.42 4.41 2.94
CA LEU A 168 23.60 5.28 2.97
C LEU A 168 24.67 4.67 3.89
N PRO A 169 25.84 4.31 3.35
CA PRO A 169 26.87 3.62 4.12
C PRO A 169 27.25 4.37 5.41
N PHE A 170 27.36 3.65 6.52
CA PHE A 170 27.82 4.16 7.82
C PHE A 170 26.89 5.19 8.50
N THR A 171 25.62 5.26 8.12
CA THR A 171 24.70 6.26 8.69
C THR A 171 23.44 5.67 9.31
N GLY A 172 23.12 4.41 9.02
CA GLY A 172 21.82 3.81 9.32
C GLY A 172 20.66 4.42 8.54
N THR A 173 20.91 5.40 7.68
CA THR A 173 19.90 6.09 6.89
C THR A 173 19.70 5.37 5.57
N TYR A 174 18.45 5.28 5.11
CA TYR A 174 18.09 4.72 3.81
C TYR A 174 16.95 5.48 3.14
N PHE A 175 16.84 5.31 1.84
CA PHE A 175 15.70 5.69 1.02
C PHE A 175 15.03 4.45 0.47
N GLY A 176 13.73 4.44 0.39
CA GLY A 176 13.01 3.30 -0.14
C GLY A 176 11.61 3.63 -0.62
N GLY A 177 10.96 2.60 -1.13
CA GLY A 177 9.57 2.67 -1.53
C GLY A 177 9.03 1.31 -1.93
N ASP A 178 7.74 1.18 -1.87
CA ASP A 178 6.99 -0.03 -2.22
C ASP A 178 5.89 0.33 -3.23
N VAL A 179 5.56 -0.60 -4.11
CA VAL A 179 4.46 -0.46 -5.06
C VAL A 179 3.65 -1.75 -5.10
N ASN A 180 2.34 -1.64 -4.96
CA ASN A 180 1.39 -2.68 -5.33
C ASN A 180 0.56 -2.18 -6.53
N TYR A 181 0.51 -2.94 -7.60
CA TYR A 181 -0.21 -2.58 -8.81
C TYR A 181 -1.13 -3.69 -9.30
N ILE A 182 -2.36 -3.31 -9.59
CA ILE A 182 -3.38 -4.14 -10.25
C ILE A 182 -3.84 -3.38 -11.49
N GLY A 183 -3.96 -4.08 -12.62
CA GLY A 183 -4.56 -3.53 -13.83
C GLY A 183 -5.19 -4.65 -14.64
N TYR A 184 -6.51 -4.66 -14.72
CA TYR A 184 -7.25 -5.66 -15.47
C TYR A 184 -8.61 -5.12 -15.93
N GLY A 185 -8.90 -5.20 -17.22
CA GLY A 185 -10.25 -5.00 -17.76
C GLY A 185 -10.78 -3.55 -17.71
N GLY A 186 -9.97 -2.57 -17.42
CA GLY A 186 -10.36 -1.17 -17.16
C GLY A 186 -10.14 -0.77 -15.71
N ASP A 187 -10.22 -1.74 -14.80
CA ASP A 187 -9.98 -1.49 -13.37
C ASP A 187 -8.48 -1.35 -13.08
N LYS A 188 -8.13 -0.42 -12.22
CA LYS A 188 -6.77 -0.16 -11.74
C LYS A 188 -6.77 0.07 -10.24
N LEU A 189 -5.74 -0.47 -9.58
CA LEU A 189 -5.36 -0.10 -8.22
C LEU A 189 -3.86 0.13 -8.21
N LEU A 190 -3.45 1.29 -7.73
CA LEU A 190 -2.06 1.65 -7.53
C LEU A 190 -1.89 2.12 -6.08
N ASP A 191 -1.06 1.42 -5.34
CA ASP A 191 -0.71 1.76 -3.96
C ASP A 191 0.82 1.84 -3.87
N TYR A 192 1.37 3.02 -3.65
CA TYR A 192 2.80 3.20 -3.57
C TYR A 192 3.22 4.05 -2.38
N THR A 193 4.43 3.77 -1.89
CA THR A 193 5.10 4.58 -0.87
C THR A 193 6.45 5.07 -1.37
N VAL A 194 6.86 6.23 -0.89
CA VAL A 194 8.25 6.70 -0.93
C VAL A 194 8.65 7.15 0.46
N LYS A 195 9.84 6.76 0.92
CA LYS A 195 10.24 6.98 2.31
C LYS A 195 11.72 7.25 2.50
N VAL A 196 12.03 7.95 3.56
CA VAL A 196 13.35 8.01 4.17
C VAL A 196 13.25 7.37 5.54
N GLY A 197 14.18 6.49 5.86
CA GLY A 197 14.25 5.81 7.14
C GLY A 197 15.62 5.96 7.79
N TRP A 198 15.62 5.72 9.07
CA TRP A 198 16.83 5.55 9.87
C TRP A 198 16.64 4.35 10.78
N GLU A 199 17.67 3.49 10.86
CA GLU A 199 17.69 2.31 11.72
C GLU A 199 18.97 2.27 12.55
N THR A 200 18.88 1.64 13.71
CA THR A 200 20.05 1.43 14.57
C THR A 200 20.95 0.37 13.91
N GLU A 201 22.24 0.68 13.80
CA GLU A 201 23.24 -0.29 13.38
C GLU A 201 23.73 -1.09 14.61
N ASN A 202 23.06 -2.18 14.94
CA ASN A 202 23.41 -3.02 16.08
C ASN A 202 24.00 -4.33 15.60
N PHE A 203 25.10 -4.78 16.20
CA PHE A 203 25.65 -6.12 15.96
C PHE A 203 24.86 -7.23 16.66
N ILE A 204 23.89 -6.88 17.48
CA ILE A 204 23.04 -7.81 18.24
C ILE A 204 21.61 -7.31 18.10
N LEU A 205 20.75 -8.12 17.46
CA LEU A 205 19.33 -7.86 17.33
C LEU A 205 18.61 -7.69 18.67
N PRO A 206 17.55 -6.90 18.79
CA PRO A 206 16.81 -6.25 17.69
C PRO A 206 17.38 -4.90 17.24
N GLU A 207 17.16 -4.57 15.98
CA GLU A 207 17.35 -3.26 15.42
C GLU A 207 16.03 -2.51 15.40
N PHE A 208 16.07 -1.20 15.68
CA PHE A 208 14.88 -0.35 15.67
C PHE A 208 15.06 0.78 14.68
N GLY A 209 13.99 1.11 13.99
CA GLY A 209 14.01 2.16 12.98
C GLY A 209 12.78 3.08 13.06
N ILE A 210 12.90 4.18 12.35
CA ILE A 210 11.83 5.14 12.11
C ILE A 210 11.83 5.52 10.64
N GLU A 211 10.65 5.56 10.04
CA GLU A 211 10.45 5.95 8.65
C GLU A 211 9.48 7.13 8.57
N LEU A 212 9.81 8.10 7.73
CA LEU A 212 8.93 9.17 7.32
C LEU A 212 8.77 9.10 5.81
N GLY A 213 7.54 9.17 5.32
CA GLY A 213 7.30 9.04 3.91
C GLY A 213 5.96 9.61 3.46
N TYR A 214 5.69 9.35 2.19
CA TYR A 214 4.45 9.69 1.52
C TYR A 214 3.88 8.43 0.89
N ARG A 215 2.56 8.23 1.03
CA ARG A 215 1.81 7.14 0.41
C ARG A 215 0.69 7.71 -0.42
N SER A 216 0.45 7.12 -1.58
CA SER A 216 -0.73 7.33 -2.39
C SER A 216 -1.37 5.99 -2.69
N TYR A 217 -2.65 5.91 -2.47
CA TYR A 217 -3.52 4.78 -2.75
C TYR A 217 -4.60 5.24 -3.71
N GLY A 218 -4.60 4.74 -4.95
CA GLY A 218 -5.58 5.06 -5.96
C GLY A 218 -6.32 3.82 -6.43
N ALA A 219 -7.64 3.89 -6.53
CA ALA A 219 -8.50 2.84 -7.06
C ALA A 219 -9.47 3.41 -8.08
N GLU A 220 -9.39 2.92 -9.31
CA GLU A 220 -10.30 3.23 -10.41
C GLU A 220 -11.02 1.92 -10.79
N ILE A 221 -12.34 1.89 -10.63
CA ILE A 221 -13.15 0.69 -10.89
C ILE A 221 -14.30 1.06 -11.83
N ASP A 222 -14.10 0.76 -13.13
CA ASP A 222 -15.04 1.10 -14.20
C ASP A 222 -16.45 0.53 -13.96
N SER A 223 -16.56 -0.68 -13.40
CA SER A 223 -17.85 -1.34 -13.20
C SER A 223 -18.73 -0.70 -12.12
N PHE A 224 -18.14 0.13 -11.26
CA PHE A 224 -18.83 0.86 -10.18
C PHE A 224 -18.77 2.38 -10.36
N ASP A 225 -18.20 2.86 -11.48
CA ASP A 225 -17.95 4.29 -11.72
C ASP A 225 -17.30 4.98 -10.49
N PHE A 226 -16.25 4.33 -10.00
CA PHE A 226 -15.56 4.69 -8.76
C PHE A 226 -14.13 5.09 -9.10
N ASP A 227 -13.74 6.29 -8.71
CA ASP A 227 -12.38 6.82 -8.85
C ASP A 227 -12.01 7.55 -7.57
N ILE A 228 -11.24 6.89 -6.71
CA ILE A 228 -10.80 7.44 -5.42
C ILE A 228 -9.29 7.40 -5.34
N GLU A 229 -8.72 8.49 -4.84
CA GLU A 229 -7.34 8.59 -4.43
C GLU A 229 -7.28 9.04 -2.96
N ALA A 230 -6.48 8.34 -2.14
CA ALA A 230 -6.12 8.74 -0.79
C ALA A 230 -4.61 8.90 -0.73
N ASP A 231 -4.13 10.08 -0.39
CA ASP A 231 -2.70 10.35 -0.35
C ASP A 231 -2.30 11.22 0.84
N GLY A 232 -1.06 11.04 1.31
CA GLY A 232 -0.59 11.80 2.45
C GLY A 232 0.71 11.30 3.06
N VAL A 233 1.09 11.91 4.16
CA VAL A 233 2.34 11.61 4.87
C VAL A 233 2.12 10.50 5.90
N PHE A 234 3.13 9.67 6.10
CA PHE A 234 3.11 8.64 7.14
C PHE A 234 4.37 8.66 8.00
N LEU A 235 4.22 8.15 9.21
CA LEU A 235 5.31 7.90 10.15
C LEU A 235 5.22 6.45 10.64
N ASN A 236 6.30 5.68 10.47
CA ASN A 236 6.40 4.30 10.95
C ASN A 236 7.50 4.14 12.00
N LEU A 237 7.27 3.21 12.92
CA LEU A 237 8.28 2.60 13.77
C LEU A 237 8.50 1.17 13.28
N THR A 238 9.76 0.76 13.12
CA THR A 238 10.14 -0.55 12.60
C THR A 238 11.03 -1.29 13.58
N ALA A 239 11.02 -2.60 13.49
CA ALA A 239 11.93 -3.47 14.24
C ALA A 239 12.35 -4.65 13.37
N HIS A 240 13.62 -5.09 13.54
CA HIS A 240 14.22 -6.25 12.91
C HIS A 240 14.84 -7.18 13.96
N PHE A 241 14.55 -8.49 13.87
CA PHE A 241 14.95 -9.55 14.81
C PHE A 241 15.66 -10.69 14.09
#